data_d5d0386dffbfa7338d18da8faa0db4a0
#
_entry.id   d5d0386dffbfa7338d18da8faa0db4a0
#
_cell.length_a   1.000
_cell.length_b   1.000
_cell.length_c   1.000
_cell.angle_alpha   90.00
_cell.angle_beta   90.00
_cell.angle_gamma   90.00
#
_symmetry.space_group_name_H-M   'P 1'
#
loop_
_entity.id
_entity.type
_entity.pdbx_description
1 polymer ?
#
loop_
_entity_poly.entity_id
_entity_poly.type
_entity_poly.pdbx_seq_one_letter_code
_entity_poly.pdbx_strand_id
1 'polypeptide(L)'
;IPEFNLYEEFWKIYTKGDIIRPQYISGESVVERSIIGEGAEIYGEVHNCVIGADVTIEKGAVVRDSIIMKHTRIGAGSQIDKSIIAESVDIGENVVTGVGEEAPNVLKPAVYGFGLVTIAEKSVIPSGVKIGKNTAISGETTVEDYPDGELVSGGAIVKKDGE
;
A
#
# COMPACT_ATOMS: atom_id res chain seq x y z
N ILE A 1 6.82 7.77 25.71
CA ILE A 1 7.88 7.89 24.68
C ILE A 1 8.33 6.46 24.39
N PRO A 2 8.32 5.98 23.16
CA PRO A 2 8.81 4.65 22.84
C PRO A 2 10.29 4.52 23.18
N GLU A 3 10.73 3.32 23.57
CA GLU A 3 12.12 3.01 23.91
C GLU A 3 13.07 3.28 22.72
N PHE A 4 12.56 3.17 21.49
CA PHE A 4 13.23 3.58 20.26
C PHE A 4 12.50 4.79 19.64
N ASN A 5 13.18 5.93 19.60
CA ASN A 5 12.63 7.19 19.07
C ASN A 5 13.27 7.56 17.73
N LEU A 6 12.50 7.48 16.66
CA LEU A 6 12.95 7.88 15.32
C LEU A 6 13.18 9.38 15.15
N TYR A 7 12.64 10.22 16.07
CA TYR A 7 12.77 11.67 16.07
C TYR A 7 13.86 12.17 17.02
N GLU A 8 14.80 11.28 17.42
CA GLU A 8 15.88 11.62 18.35
C GLU A 8 16.88 12.60 17.71
N GLU A 9 16.98 13.79 18.27
CA GLU A 9 17.89 14.82 17.76
C GLU A 9 19.35 14.56 18.14
N PHE A 10 19.56 13.85 19.25
CA PHE A 10 20.89 13.53 19.75
C PHE A 10 21.62 12.50 18.88
N TRP A 11 20.89 11.55 18.29
CA TRP A 11 21.43 10.52 17.43
C TRP A 11 20.72 10.52 16.07
N LYS A 12 21.21 11.35 15.17
CA LYS A 12 20.65 11.44 13.82
C LYS A 12 21.14 10.28 12.94
N ILE A 13 20.21 9.55 12.38
CA ILE A 13 20.49 8.52 11.37
C ILE A 13 20.39 9.18 9.99
N TYR A 14 21.53 9.21 9.30
CA TYR A 14 21.59 9.76 7.94
C TYR A 14 21.51 8.60 6.93
N THR A 15 20.62 8.73 5.97
CA THR A 15 20.51 7.82 4.83
C THR A 15 20.85 8.58 3.55
N LYS A 16 21.41 7.87 2.55
CA LYS A 16 21.55 8.42 1.21
C LYS A 16 20.20 8.36 0.53
N GLY A 17 19.53 9.49 0.37
CA GLY A 17 18.27 9.64 -0.34
C GLY A 17 18.44 10.60 -1.52
N ASP A 18 17.57 10.47 -2.50
CA ASP A 18 17.45 11.46 -3.57
C ASP A 18 16.84 12.74 -2.99
N ILE A 19 17.21 13.89 -3.58
CA ILE A 19 16.56 15.17 -3.23
C ILE A 19 15.21 15.17 -3.90
N ILE A 20 14.16 15.06 -3.11
CA ILE A 20 12.76 15.03 -3.57
C ILE A 20 12.08 16.34 -3.15
N ARG A 21 11.06 16.76 -3.92
CA ARG A 21 10.24 17.92 -3.59
C ARG A 21 9.54 17.74 -2.23
N PRO A 22 9.13 18.82 -1.54
CA PRO A 22 8.27 18.71 -0.36
C PRO A 22 6.97 17.94 -0.67
N GLN A 23 6.40 17.31 0.33
CA GLN A 23 5.07 16.70 0.24
C GLN A 23 3.97 17.77 0.01
N TYR A 24 2.93 17.40 -0.70
CA TYR A 24 1.73 18.20 -0.91
C TYR A 24 0.51 17.52 -0.30
N ILE A 25 -0.23 18.24 0.51
CA ILE A 25 -1.49 17.79 1.10
C ILE A 25 -2.58 18.75 0.65
N SER A 26 -3.58 18.23 -0.08
CA SER A 26 -4.71 19.03 -0.55
C SER A 26 -5.55 19.55 0.61
N GLY A 27 -6.14 20.72 0.47
CA GLY A 27 -7.04 21.29 1.48
C GLY A 27 -8.33 20.48 1.70
N GLU A 28 -8.67 19.58 0.79
CA GLU A 28 -9.83 18.67 0.92
C GLU A 28 -9.46 17.30 1.50
N SER A 29 -8.17 17.04 1.72
CA SER A 29 -7.65 15.78 2.25
C SER A 29 -7.77 15.70 3.76
N VAL A 30 -7.86 14.47 4.28
CA VAL A 30 -7.79 14.19 5.71
C VAL A 30 -6.55 13.33 5.98
N VAL A 31 -5.67 13.80 6.86
CA VAL A 31 -4.48 13.05 7.28
C VAL A 31 -4.43 12.98 8.79
N GLU A 32 -4.54 11.78 9.34
CA GLU A 32 -4.56 11.54 10.78
C GLU A 32 -3.56 10.46 11.18
N ARG A 33 -2.81 10.70 12.26
CA ARG A 33 -1.87 9.74 12.88
C ARG A 33 -0.94 9.05 11.89
N SER A 34 -0.45 9.76 10.88
CA SER A 34 0.30 9.18 9.76
C SER A 34 1.63 9.87 9.57
N ILE A 35 2.59 9.12 9.05
CA ILE A 35 3.89 9.62 8.63
C ILE A 35 3.85 9.76 7.11
N ILE A 36 4.17 10.95 6.59
CA ILE A 36 4.12 11.25 5.16
C ILE A 36 5.54 11.55 4.68
N GLY A 37 6.01 10.80 3.70
CA GLY A 37 7.32 10.97 3.09
C GLY A 37 7.42 12.18 2.17
N GLU A 38 8.64 12.57 1.85
CA GLU A 38 8.93 13.66 0.92
C GLU A 38 8.35 13.37 -0.47
N GLY A 39 7.89 14.39 -1.18
CA GLY A 39 7.33 14.27 -2.53
C GLY A 39 5.94 13.66 -2.61
N ALA A 40 5.40 13.14 -1.52
CA ALA A 40 4.07 12.55 -1.53
C ALA A 40 2.99 13.59 -1.86
N GLU A 41 2.00 13.20 -2.64
CA GLU A 41 0.84 14.00 -3.00
C GLU A 41 -0.43 13.35 -2.48
N ILE A 42 -1.10 14.00 -1.52
CA ILE A 42 -2.28 13.46 -0.87
C ILE A 42 -3.52 14.27 -1.25
N TYR A 43 -4.42 13.64 -1.99
CA TYR A 43 -5.73 14.21 -2.39
C TYR A 43 -6.91 13.46 -1.76
N GLY A 44 -6.66 12.33 -1.11
CA GLY A 44 -7.63 11.47 -0.43
C GLY A 44 -7.53 11.52 1.09
N GLU A 45 -7.93 10.44 1.74
CA GLU A 45 -7.91 10.27 3.20
C GLU A 45 -6.83 9.26 3.62
N VAL A 46 -6.07 9.57 4.67
CA VAL A 46 -4.99 8.74 5.20
C VAL A 46 -5.10 8.66 6.72
N HIS A 47 -5.28 7.46 7.26
CA HIS A 47 -5.48 7.23 8.69
C HIS A 47 -4.55 6.13 9.20
N ASN A 48 -3.70 6.45 10.19
CA ASN A 48 -2.80 5.51 10.86
C ASN A 48 -1.86 4.77 9.88
N CYS A 49 -1.21 5.51 8.98
CA CYS A 49 -0.41 4.97 7.88
C CYS A 49 1.04 5.46 7.91
N VAL A 50 1.89 4.70 7.23
CA VAL A 50 3.21 5.14 6.82
C VAL A 50 3.22 5.25 5.31
N ILE A 51 3.35 6.47 4.80
CA ILE A 51 3.37 6.79 3.38
C ILE A 51 4.80 7.14 2.99
N GLY A 52 5.36 6.38 2.06
CA GLY A 52 6.71 6.56 1.54
C GLY A 52 6.87 7.79 0.67
N ALA A 53 8.08 8.02 0.22
CA ALA A 53 8.42 9.14 -0.64
C ALA A 53 7.77 9.00 -2.04
N ASP A 54 7.36 10.13 -2.61
CA ASP A 54 6.80 10.21 -3.98
C ASP A 54 5.57 9.29 -4.21
N VAL A 55 4.78 9.08 -3.16
CA VAL A 55 3.51 8.35 -3.24
C VAL A 55 2.39 9.33 -3.62
N THR A 56 1.51 8.90 -4.54
CA THR A 56 0.30 9.65 -4.89
C THR A 56 -0.93 8.93 -4.39
N ILE A 57 -1.76 9.62 -3.58
CA ILE A 57 -3.09 9.13 -3.15
C ILE A 57 -4.14 10.03 -3.78
N GLU A 58 -4.87 9.51 -4.74
CA GLU A 58 -5.82 10.27 -5.55
C GLU A 58 -7.12 10.61 -4.81
N LYS A 59 -7.91 11.47 -5.43
CA LYS A 59 -9.17 12.00 -4.85
C LYS A 59 -10.17 10.88 -4.55
N GLY A 60 -10.74 10.92 -3.35
CA GLY A 60 -11.71 9.93 -2.88
C GLY A 60 -11.10 8.58 -2.48
N ALA A 61 -9.79 8.39 -2.66
CA ALA A 61 -9.12 7.22 -2.11
C ALA A 61 -9.03 7.34 -0.57
N VAL A 62 -9.15 6.20 0.10
CA VAL A 62 -9.08 6.10 1.55
C VAL A 62 -8.08 5.01 1.92
N VAL A 63 -7.04 5.36 2.68
CA VAL A 63 -5.99 4.44 3.12
C VAL A 63 -5.98 4.36 4.64
N ARG A 64 -6.08 3.15 5.20
CA ARG A 64 -6.12 2.91 6.65
C ARG A 64 -5.18 1.80 7.07
N ASP A 65 -4.56 1.95 8.24
CA ASP A 65 -3.75 0.93 8.92
C ASP A 65 -2.72 0.28 7.98
N SER A 66 -2.08 1.05 7.09
CA SER A 66 -1.32 0.55 5.96
C SER A 66 0.06 1.17 5.85
N ILE A 67 0.96 0.44 5.19
CA ILE A 67 2.29 0.91 4.80
C ILE A 67 2.33 0.95 3.28
N ILE A 68 2.52 2.14 2.71
CA ILE A 68 2.65 2.35 1.27
C ILE A 68 4.09 2.80 1.00
N MET A 69 4.84 1.99 0.25
CA MET A 69 6.23 2.30 -0.05
C MET A 69 6.36 3.28 -1.22
N LYS A 70 7.56 3.78 -1.44
CA LYS A 70 7.86 4.87 -2.38
C LYS A 70 7.39 4.61 -3.82
N HIS A 71 7.14 5.71 -4.54
CA HIS A 71 6.76 5.72 -5.96
C HIS A 71 5.47 4.93 -6.28
N THR A 72 4.63 4.71 -5.29
CA THR A 72 3.37 3.98 -5.44
C THR A 72 2.21 4.96 -5.67
N ARG A 73 1.31 4.60 -6.57
CA ARG A 73 0.09 5.35 -6.85
C ARG A 73 -1.13 4.59 -6.35
N ILE A 74 -2.02 5.27 -5.66
CA ILE A 74 -3.33 4.77 -5.24
C ILE A 74 -4.40 5.53 -6.03
N GLY A 75 -5.09 4.85 -6.92
CA GLY A 75 -6.10 5.43 -7.82
C GLY A 75 -7.35 5.90 -7.10
N ALA A 76 -8.08 6.79 -7.76
CA ALA A 76 -9.25 7.48 -7.22
C ALA A 76 -10.32 6.51 -6.72
N GLY A 77 -10.95 6.83 -5.58
CA GLY A 77 -12.02 6.04 -5.00
C GLY A 77 -11.61 4.69 -4.40
N SER A 78 -10.32 4.34 -4.40
CA SER A 78 -9.84 3.08 -3.85
C SER A 78 -9.89 3.07 -2.31
N GLN A 79 -10.16 1.90 -1.74
CA GLN A 79 -10.21 1.69 -0.29
C GLN A 79 -9.13 0.67 0.09
N ILE A 80 -8.05 1.16 0.66
CA ILE A 80 -6.89 0.36 1.05
C ILE A 80 -6.88 0.22 2.57
N ASP A 81 -7.11 -0.98 3.04
CA ASP A 81 -7.17 -1.31 4.46
C ASP A 81 -6.17 -2.41 4.80
N LYS A 82 -5.48 -2.30 5.93
CA LYS A 82 -4.53 -3.28 6.45
C LYS A 82 -3.61 -3.87 5.37
N SER A 83 -2.90 -3.01 4.66
CA SER A 83 -2.09 -3.41 3.52
C SER A 83 -0.63 -2.99 3.65
N ILE A 84 0.27 -3.84 3.17
CA ILE A 84 1.66 -3.47 2.90
C ILE A 84 1.83 -3.49 1.39
N ILE A 85 2.02 -2.33 0.80
CA ILE A 85 2.20 -2.14 -0.64
C ILE A 85 3.64 -1.72 -0.89
N ALA A 86 4.36 -2.53 -1.66
CA ALA A 86 5.77 -2.32 -1.97
C ALA A 86 5.99 -1.14 -2.93
N GLU A 87 7.22 -0.96 -3.36
CA GLU A 87 7.63 0.19 -4.18
C GLU A 87 7.09 0.11 -5.62
N SER A 88 6.81 1.28 -6.20
CA SER A 88 6.45 1.41 -7.62
C SER A 88 5.21 0.60 -8.03
N VAL A 89 4.28 0.39 -7.12
CA VAL A 89 3.00 -0.27 -7.40
C VAL A 89 2.01 0.74 -7.96
N ASP A 90 1.28 0.34 -9.00
CA ASP A 90 0.16 1.11 -9.55
C ASP A 90 -1.18 0.47 -9.18
N ILE A 91 -1.90 1.07 -8.27
CA ILE A 91 -3.25 0.67 -7.88
C ILE A 91 -4.25 1.49 -8.70
N GLY A 92 -5.07 0.80 -9.48
CA GLY A 92 -6.13 1.40 -10.28
C GLY A 92 -7.22 2.09 -9.46
N GLU A 93 -8.23 2.59 -10.13
CA GLU A 93 -9.37 3.25 -9.47
C GLU A 93 -10.34 2.24 -8.84
N ASN A 94 -10.99 2.62 -7.75
CA ASN A 94 -12.02 1.83 -7.07
C ASN A 94 -11.55 0.40 -6.66
N VAL A 95 -10.28 0.22 -6.41
CA VAL A 95 -9.72 -1.01 -5.85
C VAL A 95 -10.06 -1.09 -4.36
N VAL A 96 -10.41 -2.28 -3.88
CA VAL A 96 -10.73 -2.48 -2.46
C VAL A 96 -9.88 -3.62 -1.90
N THR A 97 -9.13 -3.37 -0.82
CA THR A 97 -8.36 -4.40 -0.12
C THR A 97 -8.99 -4.76 1.22
N GLY A 98 -8.66 -5.93 1.76
CA GLY A 98 -9.11 -6.39 3.07
C GLY A 98 -10.56 -6.84 3.12
N VAL A 99 -11.17 -7.22 1.99
CA VAL A 99 -12.56 -7.67 1.92
C VAL A 99 -12.73 -9.13 2.36
N GLY A 100 -13.97 -9.49 2.70
CA GLY A 100 -14.36 -10.86 3.04
C GLY A 100 -13.96 -11.32 4.45
N GLU A 101 -14.26 -12.56 4.75
CA GLU A 101 -13.90 -13.22 6.02
C GLU A 101 -12.42 -13.64 5.98
N GLU A 102 -11.78 -13.72 7.13
CA GLU A 102 -10.41 -14.20 7.22
C GLU A 102 -10.32 -15.68 6.85
N ALA A 103 -9.41 -16.00 5.93
CA ALA A 103 -9.03 -17.36 5.59
C ALA A 103 -7.50 -17.50 5.67
N PRO A 104 -6.98 -18.68 6.05
CA PRO A 104 -5.54 -18.92 6.03
C PRO A 104 -4.96 -18.74 4.63
N ASN A 105 -3.79 -18.11 4.53
CA ASN A 105 -3.13 -17.98 3.24
C ASN A 105 -2.68 -19.35 2.68
N VAL A 106 -2.92 -19.57 1.40
CA VAL A 106 -2.64 -20.86 0.73
C VAL A 106 -1.15 -21.19 0.61
N LEU A 107 -0.26 -20.18 0.67
CA LEU A 107 1.20 -20.38 0.55
C LEU A 107 1.86 -20.46 1.93
N LYS A 108 1.67 -19.46 2.76
CA LYS A 108 2.38 -19.30 4.04
C LYS A 108 1.43 -18.73 5.11
N PRO A 109 0.52 -19.54 5.68
CA PRO A 109 -0.47 -19.06 6.64
C PRO A 109 0.14 -18.49 7.93
N ALA A 110 1.35 -18.90 8.30
CA ALA A 110 2.07 -18.35 9.45
C ALA A 110 2.71 -16.98 9.19
N VAL A 111 2.79 -16.53 7.94
CA VAL A 111 3.40 -15.26 7.53
C VAL A 111 2.33 -14.27 7.08
N TYR A 112 1.44 -14.70 6.19
CA TYR A 112 0.37 -13.88 5.66
C TYR A 112 -0.91 -14.10 6.46
N GLY A 113 -1.06 -13.34 7.53
CA GLY A 113 -2.16 -13.47 8.48
C GLY A 113 -2.65 -12.12 9.00
N PHE A 114 -3.50 -12.14 10.02
CA PHE A 114 -4.02 -10.96 10.73
C PHE A 114 -4.86 -10.00 9.86
N GLY A 115 -5.43 -10.48 8.78
CA GLY A 115 -6.19 -9.68 7.82
C GLY A 115 -5.33 -8.86 6.85
N LEU A 116 -4.00 -9.03 6.89
CA LEU A 116 -3.07 -8.23 6.13
C LEU A 116 -3.05 -8.60 4.63
N VAL A 117 -3.05 -7.61 3.77
CA VAL A 117 -2.81 -7.76 2.32
C VAL A 117 -1.38 -7.31 2.01
N THR A 118 -0.64 -8.12 1.24
CA THR A 118 0.71 -7.77 0.81
C THR A 118 0.81 -7.73 -0.71
N ILE A 119 1.37 -6.65 -1.27
CA ILE A 119 1.52 -6.46 -2.71
C ILE A 119 2.98 -6.16 -3.02
N ALA A 120 3.58 -6.99 -3.89
CA ALA A 120 4.98 -6.87 -4.28
C ALA A 120 5.23 -5.66 -5.19
N GLU A 121 6.51 -5.29 -5.28
CA GLU A 121 6.98 -4.15 -6.07
C GLU A 121 6.59 -4.25 -7.55
N LYS A 122 6.42 -3.07 -8.18
CA LYS A 122 6.09 -2.89 -9.61
C LYS A 122 4.83 -3.61 -10.09
N SER A 123 4.00 -4.10 -9.17
CA SER A 123 2.72 -4.70 -9.51
C SER A 123 1.73 -3.66 -10.03
N VAL A 124 0.91 -4.06 -11.00
CA VAL A 124 -0.20 -3.26 -11.51
C VAL A 124 -1.50 -3.93 -11.14
N ILE A 125 -2.30 -3.27 -10.31
CA ILE A 125 -3.62 -3.75 -9.89
C ILE A 125 -4.69 -3.01 -10.72
N PRO A 126 -5.46 -3.71 -11.56
CA PRO A 126 -6.49 -3.06 -12.38
C PRO A 126 -7.59 -2.40 -11.56
N SER A 127 -8.26 -1.43 -12.18
CA SER A 127 -9.39 -0.75 -11.55
C SER A 127 -10.52 -1.71 -11.19
N GLY A 128 -11.16 -1.48 -10.05
CA GLY A 128 -12.30 -2.25 -9.57
C GLY A 128 -11.98 -3.61 -8.94
N VAL A 129 -10.70 -4.00 -8.90
CA VAL A 129 -10.28 -5.27 -8.27
C VAL A 129 -10.56 -5.27 -6.78
N LYS A 130 -11.07 -6.39 -6.29
CA LYS A 130 -11.25 -6.66 -4.85
C LYS A 130 -10.25 -7.68 -4.36
N ILE A 131 -9.52 -7.36 -3.30
CA ILE A 131 -8.49 -8.21 -2.72
C ILE A 131 -8.89 -8.59 -1.30
N GLY A 132 -9.03 -9.88 -1.06
CA GLY A 132 -9.42 -10.43 0.23
C GLY A 132 -8.32 -10.37 1.28
N LYS A 133 -8.69 -10.60 2.53
CA LYS A 133 -7.77 -10.63 3.68
C LYS A 133 -6.74 -11.75 3.56
N ASN A 134 -5.59 -11.59 4.20
CA ASN A 134 -4.49 -12.56 4.20
C ASN A 134 -3.99 -12.94 2.80
N THR A 135 -4.14 -12.05 1.83
CA THR A 135 -3.73 -12.26 0.45
C THR A 135 -2.29 -11.82 0.25
N ALA A 136 -1.54 -12.62 -0.53
CA ALA A 136 -0.17 -12.32 -0.91
C ALA A 136 -0.02 -12.26 -2.44
N ILE A 137 0.40 -11.11 -2.93
CA ILE A 137 0.75 -10.90 -4.34
C ILE A 137 2.25 -10.74 -4.40
N SER A 138 2.96 -11.63 -5.10
CA SER A 138 4.41 -11.61 -5.24
C SER A 138 4.84 -11.70 -6.71
N GLY A 139 5.93 -11.01 -7.04
CA GLY A 139 6.38 -10.76 -8.39
C GLY A 139 5.67 -9.58 -9.06
N GLU A 140 6.15 -9.16 -10.21
CA GLU A 140 5.64 -8.01 -10.97
C GLU A 140 4.35 -8.41 -11.71
N THR A 141 3.19 -8.25 -11.04
CA THR A 141 1.90 -8.59 -11.65
C THR A 141 1.44 -7.51 -12.63
N THR A 142 0.65 -7.93 -13.60
CA THR A 142 0.06 -7.09 -14.65
C THR A 142 -1.46 -7.21 -14.65
N VAL A 143 -2.14 -6.42 -15.46
CA VAL A 143 -3.60 -6.43 -15.58
C VAL A 143 -4.16 -7.83 -15.91
N GLU A 144 -3.42 -8.63 -16.67
CA GLU A 144 -3.82 -9.97 -17.11
C GLU A 144 -3.86 -11.00 -15.98
N ASP A 145 -3.18 -10.73 -14.87
CA ASP A 145 -3.11 -11.62 -13.71
C ASP A 145 -4.40 -11.57 -12.84
N TYR A 146 -5.36 -10.70 -13.20
CA TYR A 146 -6.62 -10.47 -12.47
C TYR A 146 -7.88 -10.68 -13.35
N PRO A 147 -8.05 -11.82 -14.00
CA PRO A 147 -9.12 -12.05 -14.97
C PRO A 147 -10.53 -11.92 -14.39
N ASP A 148 -10.71 -12.29 -13.13
CA ASP A 148 -12.00 -12.29 -12.44
C ASP A 148 -12.29 -10.98 -11.67
N GLY A 149 -11.33 -10.04 -11.61
CA GLY A 149 -11.44 -8.79 -10.84
C GLY A 149 -11.57 -9.00 -9.33
N GLU A 150 -11.36 -10.21 -8.83
CA GLU A 150 -11.43 -10.53 -7.41
C GLU A 150 -10.36 -11.54 -7.01
N LEU A 151 -9.71 -11.30 -5.87
CA LEU A 151 -8.79 -12.23 -5.23
C LEU A 151 -9.34 -12.57 -3.85
N VAL A 152 -9.78 -13.80 -3.67
CA VAL A 152 -10.43 -14.25 -2.44
C VAL A 152 -9.49 -14.22 -1.23
N SER A 153 -10.05 -14.13 -0.03
CA SER A 153 -9.27 -14.17 1.23
C SER A 153 -8.38 -15.41 1.30
N GLY A 154 -7.14 -15.22 1.77
CA GLY A 154 -6.13 -16.26 1.81
C GLY A 154 -5.51 -16.63 0.46
N GLY A 155 -5.94 -15.98 -0.61
CA GLY A 155 -5.42 -16.21 -1.94
C GLY A 155 -3.97 -15.75 -2.11
N ALA A 156 -3.38 -16.16 -3.23
CA ALA A 156 -2.05 -15.70 -3.61
C ALA A 156 -1.91 -15.64 -5.13
N ILE A 157 -1.18 -14.64 -5.60
CA ILE A 157 -0.60 -14.60 -6.94
C ILE A 157 0.92 -14.68 -6.77
N VAL A 158 1.55 -15.61 -7.48
CA VAL A 158 3.01 -15.75 -7.50
C VAL A 158 3.47 -15.71 -8.93
N LYS A 159 4.12 -14.63 -9.30
CA LYS A 159 4.76 -14.48 -10.61
C LYS A 159 6.26 -14.64 -10.43
N LYS A 160 6.89 -15.46 -11.26
CA LYS A 160 8.34 -15.59 -11.25
C LYS A 160 8.95 -14.48 -12.09
N ASP A 161 10.08 -13.94 -11.64
CA ASP A 161 10.81 -12.93 -12.39
C ASP A 161 11.11 -13.45 -13.81
N GLY A 162 10.61 -12.76 -14.82
CA GLY A 162 10.88 -13.05 -16.23
C GLY A 162 9.81 -13.87 -16.97
N GLU A 163 8.63 -14.08 -16.41
CA GLU A 163 7.44 -14.62 -17.13
C GLU A 163 6.41 -13.54 -17.44
#